data_5ba8df79256e75bbae4d7a2efd091c33
#
_entry.id   5ba8df79256e75bbae4d7a2efd091c33
#
_cell.length_a   1.000
_cell.length_b   1.000
_cell.length_c   1.000
_cell.angle_alpha   90.00
_cell.angle_beta   90.00
_cell.angle_gamma   90.00
#
_symmetry.space_group_name_H-M   'P 1'
#
loop_
_entity.id
_entity.type
_entity.pdbx_description
1 polymer ?
#
loop_
_entity_poly.entity_id
_entity_poly.type
_entity_poly.pdbx_seq_one_letter_code
_entity_poly.pdbx_strand_id
1 'polypeptide(L)'
;MKIRINNAECESVEEVRMVASKDVADFIEEYLNDNDFVLAHTSGSTGEPKEVRLLKSDMRASASLTNEFFGINKASVLYLCLSTKYIAGKMMIVRALEAGAQLIEEEPSNTPLAKYDG
;
A
#
# COMPACT_ATOMS: atom_id res chain seq x y z
N MET A 1 3.26 15.72 -5.55
CA MET A 1 3.28 14.66 -4.52
C MET A 1 4.48 13.76 -4.75
N LYS A 2 5.22 13.50 -3.72
CA LYS A 2 6.35 12.58 -3.81
C LYS A 2 5.99 11.23 -3.24
N ILE A 3 6.21 10.20 -4.03
CA ILE A 3 5.98 8.82 -3.61
C ILE A 3 7.34 8.13 -3.62
N ARG A 4 7.72 7.58 -2.48
CA ARG A 4 8.97 6.85 -2.37
C ARG A 4 8.67 5.36 -2.36
N ILE A 5 9.15 4.68 -3.39
CA ILE A 5 8.89 3.26 -3.50
C ILE A 5 10.08 2.58 -4.16
N ASN A 6 10.48 1.45 -3.59
CA ASN A 6 11.57 0.64 -4.11
C ASN A 6 12.86 1.42 -4.35
N ASN A 7 13.19 2.31 -3.39
CA ASN A 7 14.38 3.16 -3.43
C ASN A 7 14.35 4.23 -4.52
N ALA A 8 13.17 4.55 -5.03
CA ALA A 8 13.01 5.59 -6.02
C ALA A 8 12.03 6.65 -5.54
N GLU A 9 12.23 7.89 -5.93
CA GLU A 9 11.28 8.96 -5.70
C GLU A 9 10.48 9.15 -6.98
N CYS A 10 9.16 9.10 -6.85
CA CYS A 10 8.26 9.24 -7.98
C CYS A 10 7.34 10.43 -7.75
N GLU A 11 7.08 11.19 -8.80
CA GLU A 11 6.18 12.33 -8.72
C GLU A 11 4.87 12.07 -9.45
N SER A 12 4.76 10.93 -10.11
CA SER A 12 3.55 10.55 -10.85
C SER A 12 3.35 9.05 -10.79
N VAL A 13 2.13 8.63 -11.09
CA VAL A 13 1.81 7.20 -11.18
C VAL A 13 2.63 6.54 -12.30
N GLU A 14 2.88 7.27 -13.36
CA GLU A 14 3.68 6.73 -14.46
C GLU A 14 5.07 6.34 -14.00
N GLU A 15 5.69 7.18 -13.16
CA GLU A 15 6.99 6.85 -12.60
C GLU A 15 6.90 5.67 -11.63
N VAL A 16 5.82 5.60 -10.85
CA VAL A 16 5.61 4.46 -9.96
C VAL A 16 5.53 3.16 -10.76
N ARG A 17 4.88 3.19 -11.92
CA ARG A 17 4.77 1.99 -12.75
C ARG A 17 6.11 1.49 -13.28
N MET A 18 7.10 2.35 -13.33
CA MET A 18 8.43 1.95 -13.79
C MET A 18 9.23 1.19 -12.72
N VAL A 19 8.88 1.35 -11.45
CA VAL A 19 9.66 0.78 -10.36
C VAL A 19 8.86 -0.16 -9.46
N ALA A 20 7.55 -0.14 -9.54
CA ALA A 20 6.67 -0.95 -8.70
C ALA A 20 5.99 -2.05 -9.51
N SER A 21 5.47 -3.05 -8.82
CA SER A 21 4.69 -4.09 -9.48
C SER A 21 3.40 -3.49 -10.02
N LYS A 22 2.80 -4.20 -10.97
CA LYS A 22 1.56 -3.77 -11.58
C LYS A 22 0.45 -3.61 -10.53
N ASP A 23 0.35 -4.57 -9.62
CA ASP A 23 -0.72 -4.53 -8.61
C ASP A 23 -0.59 -3.34 -7.69
N VAL A 24 0.62 -3.03 -7.25
CA VAL A 24 0.85 -1.87 -6.38
C VAL A 24 0.60 -0.58 -7.14
N ALA A 25 1.09 -0.48 -8.37
CA ALA A 25 0.89 0.72 -9.18
C ALA A 25 -0.59 0.92 -9.48
N ASP A 26 -1.32 -0.14 -9.78
CA ASP A 26 -2.75 -0.05 -10.02
C ASP A 26 -3.50 0.45 -8.79
N PHE A 27 -3.14 -0.04 -7.61
CA PHE A 27 -3.77 0.43 -6.39
C PHE A 27 -3.44 1.90 -6.11
N ILE A 28 -2.19 2.31 -6.31
CA ILE A 28 -1.81 3.70 -6.08
C ILE A 28 -2.59 4.62 -7.03
N GLU A 29 -2.73 4.21 -8.29
CA GLU A 29 -3.52 4.98 -9.24
C GLU A 29 -4.98 5.09 -8.80
N GLU A 30 -5.55 3.99 -8.33
CA GLU A 30 -6.92 3.99 -7.83
C GLU A 30 -7.07 4.88 -6.60
N TYR A 31 -6.11 4.85 -5.71
CA TYR A 31 -6.15 5.67 -4.49
C TYR A 31 -6.01 7.16 -4.81
N LEU A 32 -5.26 7.51 -5.83
CA LEU A 32 -5.00 8.90 -6.19
C LEU A 32 -5.98 9.47 -7.22
N ASN A 33 -6.90 8.66 -7.75
CA ASN A 33 -7.87 9.15 -8.71
C ASN A 33 -8.92 10.03 -8.01
N ASP A 34 -9.89 10.53 -8.79
CA ASP A 34 -10.88 11.48 -8.29
C ASP A 34 -12.07 10.82 -7.57
N ASN A 35 -12.11 9.50 -7.50
CA ASN A 35 -13.17 8.81 -6.80
C ASN A 35 -12.98 8.92 -5.29
N ASP A 36 -14.07 8.82 -4.55
CA ASP A 36 -14.04 8.92 -3.09
C ASP A 36 -13.73 7.60 -2.41
N PHE A 37 -13.62 6.52 -3.16
CA PHE A 37 -13.47 5.19 -2.61
C PHE A 37 -12.54 4.34 -3.45
N VAL A 38 -12.07 3.24 -2.85
CA VAL A 38 -11.38 2.17 -3.57
C VAL A 38 -12.18 0.89 -3.37
N LEU A 39 -12.05 -0.03 -4.33
CA LEU A 39 -12.70 -1.33 -4.23
C LEU A 39 -11.76 -2.33 -3.60
N ALA A 40 -12.27 -3.07 -2.64
CA ALA A 40 -11.51 -4.13 -1.98
C ALA A 40 -12.36 -5.40 -1.98
N HIS A 41 -11.70 -6.51 -1.75
CA HIS A 41 -12.38 -7.80 -1.68
C HIS A 41 -12.06 -8.43 -0.34
N THR A 42 -13.09 -8.95 0.32
CA THR A 42 -12.92 -9.67 1.57
C THR A 42 -13.03 -11.16 1.28
N SER A 43 -12.26 -11.94 2.01
CA SER A 43 -12.41 -13.39 1.96
C SER A 43 -13.60 -13.76 2.82
N GLY A 44 -14.74 -14.03 2.20
CA GLY A 44 -15.93 -14.43 2.93
C GLY A 44 -15.80 -15.85 3.44
N SER A 45 -16.49 -16.14 4.55
CA SER A 45 -16.54 -17.48 5.11
C SER A 45 -17.22 -18.49 4.17
N THR A 46 -17.91 -17.99 3.15
CA THR A 46 -18.57 -18.82 2.16
C THR A 46 -17.73 -19.11 0.93
N GLY A 47 -16.48 -18.64 0.92
CA GLY A 47 -15.56 -18.89 -0.17
C GLY A 47 -15.59 -17.89 -1.30
N GLU A 48 -16.67 -17.12 -1.43
CA GLU A 48 -16.73 -16.10 -2.46
C GLU A 48 -16.30 -14.75 -1.91
N PRO A 49 -15.29 -14.09 -2.52
CA PRO A 49 -14.91 -12.77 -2.06
C PRO A 49 -16.03 -11.77 -2.31
N LYS A 50 -16.30 -10.96 -1.31
CA LYS A 50 -17.25 -9.87 -1.45
C LYS A 50 -16.53 -8.60 -1.79
N GLU A 51 -17.06 -7.87 -2.76
CA GLU A 51 -16.56 -6.57 -3.10
C GLU A 51 -17.08 -5.55 -2.10
N VAL A 52 -16.19 -4.77 -1.53
CA VAL A 52 -16.55 -3.70 -0.59
C VAL A 52 -15.94 -2.41 -1.05
N ARG A 53 -16.62 -1.31 -0.76
CA ARG A 53 -16.11 0.02 -1.04
C ARG A 53 -15.49 0.58 0.24
N LEU A 54 -14.23 0.96 0.13
CA LEU A 54 -13.53 1.60 1.24
C LEU A 54 -13.41 3.08 0.93
N LEU A 55 -13.97 3.91 1.81
CA LEU A 55 -13.89 5.35 1.61
C LEU A 55 -12.44 5.80 1.83
N LYS A 56 -11.94 6.60 0.90
CA LYS A 56 -10.57 7.11 1.00
C LYS A 56 -10.38 7.96 2.24
N SER A 57 -11.41 8.71 2.64
CA SER A 57 -11.35 9.52 3.86
C SER A 57 -11.17 8.64 5.10
N ASP A 58 -11.85 7.49 5.15
CA ASP A 58 -11.70 6.56 6.25
C ASP A 58 -10.32 5.91 6.24
N MET A 59 -9.83 5.54 5.06
CA MET A 59 -8.51 4.96 4.93
C MET A 59 -7.43 5.94 5.38
N ARG A 60 -7.57 7.19 4.97
CA ARG A 60 -6.63 8.25 5.34
C ARG A 60 -6.64 8.49 6.85
N ALA A 61 -7.83 8.55 7.44
CA ALA A 61 -7.95 8.74 8.88
C ALA A 61 -7.33 7.58 9.65
N SER A 62 -7.59 6.36 9.22
CA SER A 62 -7.02 5.18 9.84
C SER A 62 -5.50 5.16 9.71
N ALA A 63 -4.99 5.48 8.53
CA ALA A 63 -3.55 5.53 8.31
C ALA A 63 -2.89 6.60 9.17
N SER A 64 -3.52 7.75 9.30
CA SER A 64 -3.00 8.85 10.10
C SER A 64 -2.89 8.45 11.57
N LEU A 65 -3.91 7.79 12.11
CA LEU A 65 -3.89 7.32 13.49
C LEU A 65 -2.80 6.28 13.71
N THR A 66 -2.67 5.34 12.79
CA THR A 66 -1.64 4.31 12.88
C THR A 66 -0.25 4.92 12.80
N ASN A 67 -0.06 5.85 11.88
CA ASN A 67 1.23 6.49 11.69
C ASN A 67 1.63 7.28 12.94
N GLU A 68 0.67 7.98 13.54
CA GLU A 68 0.92 8.72 14.77
C GLU A 68 1.26 7.79 15.92
N PHE A 69 0.50 6.70 16.06
CA PHE A 69 0.70 5.74 17.14
C PHE A 69 2.09 5.09 17.08
N PHE A 70 2.54 4.72 15.89
CA PHE A 70 3.82 4.03 15.72
C PHE A 70 4.98 4.97 15.37
N GLY A 71 4.72 6.27 15.28
CA GLY A 71 5.76 7.23 14.93
C GLY A 71 6.26 7.09 13.51
N ILE A 72 5.40 6.64 12.60
CA ILE A 72 5.75 6.50 11.20
C ILE A 72 5.75 7.87 10.54
N ASN A 73 6.84 8.21 9.87
CA ASN A 73 6.99 9.51 9.22
C ASN A 73 7.81 9.35 7.94
N LYS A 74 8.19 10.47 7.33
CA LYS A 74 8.90 10.45 6.07
C LYS A 74 10.28 9.80 6.13
N ALA A 75 10.83 9.61 7.32
CA ALA A 75 12.09 8.89 7.48
C ALA A 75 11.90 7.38 7.64
N SER A 76 10.66 6.93 7.72
CA SER A 76 10.36 5.51 7.93
C SER A 76 10.42 4.73 6.63
N VAL A 77 10.66 3.44 6.76
CA VAL A 77 10.61 2.50 5.64
C VAL A 77 9.61 1.41 5.99
N LEU A 78 8.63 1.20 5.12
CA LEU A 78 7.60 0.19 5.32
C LEU A 78 7.79 -0.89 4.28
N TYR A 79 7.73 -2.13 4.72
CA TYR A 79 7.90 -3.28 3.84
C TYR A 79 6.54 -3.93 3.55
N LEU A 80 6.20 -3.98 2.28
CA LEU A 80 4.93 -4.56 1.85
C LEU A 80 5.15 -6.04 1.52
N CYS A 81 4.67 -6.90 2.41
CA CYS A 81 4.75 -8.35 2.23
C CYS A 81 3.41 -8.97 1.89
N LEU A 82 2.36 -8.16 1.88
CA LEU A 82 0.99 -8.63 1.68
C LEU A 82 0.50 -8.24 0.30
N SER A 83 -0.38 -9.07 -0.24
CA SER A 83 -0.99 -8.78 -1.53
C SER A 83 -1.92 -7.57 -1.43
N THR A 84 -1.95 -6.76 -2.48
CA THR A 84 -2.90 -5.64 -2.58
C THR A 84 -4.33 -6.11 -2.77
N LYS A 85 -4.55 -7.41 -2.94
CA LYS A 85 -5.90 -7.97 -2.97
C LYS A 85 -6.58 -7.84 -1.63
N TYR A 86 -5.81 -7.78 -0.55
CA TYR A 86 -6.34 -7.70 0.81
C TYR A 86 -6.30 -6.30 1.34
N ILE A 87 -7.23 -6.00 2.23
CA ILE A 87 -7.32 -4.67 2.84
C ILE A 87 -6.02 -4.34 3.59
N ALA A 88 -5.43 -5.33 4.26
CA ALA A 88 -4.19 -5.09 5.00
C ALA A 88 -3.05 -4.63 4.09
N GLY A 89 -2.93 -5.22 2.89
CA GLY A 89 -1.92 -4.78 1.93
C GLY A 89 -2.19 -3.38 1.42
N LYS A 90 -3.45 -3.09 1.10
CA LYS A 90 -3.83 -1.75 0.65
C LYS A 90 -3.55 -0.71 1.73
N MET A 91 -3.85 -1.00 2.97
CA MET A 91 -3.63 -0.06 4.07
C MET A 91 -2.15 0.20 4.32
N MET A 92 -1.30 -0.80 4.10
CA MET A 92 0.15 -0.58 4.22
C MET A 92 0.61 0.49 3.23
N ILE A 93 0.10 0.42 1.99
CA ILE A 93 0.43 1.42 0.97
C ILE A 93 -0.09 2.79 1.38
N VAL A 94 -1.34 2.85 1.86
CA VAL A 94 -1.93 4.13 2.29
C VAL A 94 -1.12 4.75 3.42
N ARG A 95 -0.68 3.96 4.39
CA ARG A 95 0.15 4.46 5.48
C ARG A 95 1.44 5.07 4.97
N ALA A 96 2.09 4.39 4.02
CA ALA A 96 3.33 4.91 3.44
C ALA A 96 3.07 6.21 2.69
N LEU A 97 2.02 6.28 1.89
CA LEU A 97 1.70 7.48 1.12
C LEU A 97 1.36 8.66 2.04
N GLU A 98 0.57 8.42 3.07
CA GLU A 98 0.15 9.50 3.97
C GLU A 98 1.28 10.00 4.84
N ALA A 99 2.22 9.13 5.20
CA ALA A 99 3.36 9.52 6.01
C ALA A 99 4.52 10.08 5.19
N GLY A 100 4.49 9.88 3.89
CA GLY A 100 5.64 10.21 3.04
C GLY A 100 6.79 9.25 3.24
N ALA A 101 6.53 8.07 3.81
CA ALA A 101 7.54 7.07 4.08
C ALA A 101 7.89 6.30 2.81
N GLN A 102 9.03 5.64 2.83
CA GLN A 102 9.40 4.78 1.71
C GLN A 102 8.69 3.44 1.83
N LEU A 103 8.13 2.98 0.72
CA LEU A 103 7.53 1.67 0.62
C LEU A 103 8.46 0.76 -0.16
N ILE A 104 8.78 -0.38 0.41
CA ILE A 104 9.58 -1.40 -0.27
C ILE A 104 8.70 -2.61 -0.49
N GLU A 105 8.56 -3.02 -1.74
CA GLU A 105 7.81 -4.22 -2.07
C GLU A 105 8.67 -5.46 -1.81
N GLU A 106 8.07 -6.39 -1.08
CA GLU A 106 8.66 -7.69 -0.91
C GLU A 106 7.76 -8.69 -1.60
N GLU A 107 8.32 -9.56 -2.40
CA GLU A 107 7.52 -10.58 -3.03
C GLU A 107 7.01 -11.54 -1.95
N PRO A 108 5.71 -11.87 -1.97
CA PRO A 108 5.20 -12.89 -1.06
C PRO A 108 5.73 -14.25 -1.51
N SER A 109 6.95 -14.54 -1.15
CA SER A 109 7.59 -15.80 -1.50
C SER A 109 7.48 -16.78 -0.35
N ASN A 110 7.75 -18.04 -0.64
CA ASN A 110 7.71 -19.09 0.38
C ASN A 110 8.83 -18.94 1.40
N THR A 111 9.83 -18.15 1.09
CA THR A 111 10.96 -17.94 1.98
C THR A 111 11.36 -16.47 2.02
N PRO A 112 10.45 -15.59 2.46
CA PRO A 112 10.77 -14.17 2.50
C PRO A 112 11.93 -13.85 3.43
N LEU A 113 12.12 -14.65 4.47
CA LEU A 113 13.20 -14.42 5.43
C LEU A 113 14.57 -14.71 4.84
N ALA A 114 14.64 -15.50 3.79
CA ALA A 114 15.92 -15.81 3.16
C ALA A 114 16.59 -14.55 2.60
N LYS A 115 15.81 -13.55 2.28
CA LYS A 115 16.35 -12.29 1.76
C LYS A 115 17.02 -11.45 2.83
N TYR A 116 16.72 -11.72 4.09
CA TYR A 116 17.23 -10.95 5.21
C TYR A 116 18.31 -11.67 5.98
N ASP A 117 18.54 -12.89 5.63
CA ASP A 117 19.58 -13.69 6.27
C ASP A 117 20.97 -13.36 5.74
N GLY A 118 21.01 -12.33 5.09
CA GLY A 118 22.19 -11.91 4.53
C GLY A 118 23.36 -11.80 5.13
#